data_cb0b7c4896c004b5b4ffba27cfc066ed
#
_entry.id   cb0b7c4896c004b5b4ffba27cfc066ed
#
_cell.length_a   1.000
_cell.length_b   1.000
_cell.length_c   1.000
_cell.angle_alpha   90.00
_cell.angle_beta   90.00
_cell.angle_gamma   90.00
#
_symmetry.space_group_name_H-M   'P 1'
#
loop_
_entity.id
_entity.type
_entity.pdbx_description
1 polymer ?
#
loop_
_entity_poly.entity_id
_entity_poly.type
_entity_poly.pdbx_seq_one_letter_code
_entity_poly.pdbx_strand_id
1 'polypeptide(L)'
;MKNKTRRLAAFLLSAAVVITAVPGMQERVYAQKTGGYTESPKSENVPVVQETKSRLKKAEAVPSAYMNKLSELTIRYPGVRDQGKYDTCWAFSAIGLAEFDLIADNQTADKSIDLSELQLAYFTYNNVEDPLGGTFGDSLNIMNHKNYLTMGGNLDFASRTLLQWEGVTDENRVPYALAPTTTTLAKSYAFDQDVAHLQNVYIINIHKNVTQVKREIMQHGSAGLGLYMDGTANYVGSAVYAETGENVATYYCPTSSVASNHAVNIVGWDDNFPASSFKNKPAGDGAWLCRNSWSDKTENNINSYFWLSYYDKSIEDAAWIFDFESADNYDYNYQYDGGEDVGNVVLRDRKHLS
;
A
#
# COMPACT_ATOMS: atom_id res chain seq x y z
N MET A 1 -41.79 -43.90 -21.42
CA MET A 1 -40.42 -43.66 -20.95
C MET A 1 -40.36 -42.22 -20.45
N LYS A 2 -40.20 -42.01 -19.13
CA LYS A 2 -40.31 -40.68 -18.48
C LYS A 2 -38.90 -40.14 -18.21
N ASN A 3 -38.52 -39.04 -18.85
CA ASN A 3 -37.28 -38.31 -18.54
C ASN A 3 -37.51 -37.39 -17.34
N LYS A 4 -36.77 -37.63 -16.24
CA LYS A 4 -36.74 -36.80 -15.06
C LYS A 4 -35.60 -35.81 -15.21
N THR A 5 -35.93 -34.52 -15.42
CA THR A 5 -35.00 -33.39 -15.29
C THR A 5 -34.82 -33.05 -13.83
N ARG A 6 -33.61 -33.24 -13.30
CA ARG A 6 -33.23 -32.81 -11.95
C ARG A 6 -32.86 -31.30 -12.03
N ARG A 7 -33.64 -30.46 -11.35
CA ARG A 7 -33.27 -29.09 -11.05
C ARG A 7 -32.40 -29.08 -9.81
N LEU A 8 -31.18 -28.61 -9.92
CA LEU A 8 -30.33 -28.24 -8.79
C LEU A 8 -30.86 -26.91 -8.24
N ALA A 9 -31.33 -26.92 -7.00
CA ALA A 9 -31.63 -25.70 -6.26
C ALA A 9 -30.34 -25.25 -5.56
N ALA A 10 -29.83 -24.08 -5.92
CA ALA A 10 -28.78 -23.41 -5.19
C ALA A 10 -29.37 -22.80 -3.92
N PHE A 11 -28.98 -23.30 -2.76
CA PHE A 11 -29.29 -22.70 -1.47
C PHE A 11 -28.34 -21.51 -1.24
N LEU A 12 -28.88 -20.31 -1.33
CA LEU A 12 -28.24 -19.12 -0.77
C LEU A 12 -28.48 -19.13 0.75
N LEU A 13 -27.43 -19.46 1.50
CA LEU A 13 -27.43 -19.29 2.95
C LEU A 13 -27.18 -17.80 3.24
N SER A 14 -28.24 -17.04 3.48
CA SER A 14 -28.15 -15.74 4.12
C SER A 14 -27.97 -15.96 5.62
N ALA A 15 -26.76 -15.76 6.13
CA ALA A 15 -26.51 -15.73 7.56
C ALA A 15 -27.11 -14.45 8.15
N ALA A 16 -28.27 -14.56 8.79
CA ALA A 16 -28.79 -13.49 9.63
C ALA A 16 -27.99 -13.46 10.93
N VAL A 17 -27.19 -12.43 11.13
CA VAL A 17 -26.53 -12.16 12.41
C VAL A 17 -27.56 -11.55 13.35
N VAL A 18 -27.94 -12.29 14.39
CA VAL A 18 -28.77 -11.78 15.48
C VAL A 18 -27.86 -11.01 16.42
N ILE A 19 -27.97 -9.68 16.43
CA ILE A 19 -27.25 -8.79 17.35
C ILE A 19 -28.07 -8.71 18.64
N THR A 20 -27.55 -9.27 19.73
CA THR A 20 -28.05 -8.96 21.07
C THR A 20 -27.31 -7.72 21.58
N ALA A 21 -28.02 -6.61 21.65
CA ALA A 21 -27.48 -5.35 22.14
C ALA A 21 -27.21 -5.42 23.66
N VAL A 22 -25.93 -5.29 24.02
CA VAL A 22 -25.51 -4.96 25.39
C VAL A 22 -25.38 -3.43 25.45
N PRO A 23 -26.05 -2.75 26.40
CA PRO A 23 -25.98 -1.28 26.47
C PRO A 23 -24.57 -0.85 26.92
N GLY A 24 -23.84 -0.16 26.03
CA GLY A 24 -22.57 0.47 26.37
C GLY A 24 -21.37 0.17 25.46
N MET A 25 -21.46 -0.81 24.58
CA MET A 25 -20.45 -1.03 23.53
C MET A 25 -21.11 -0.99 22.17
N GLN A 26 -20.94 0.08 21.43
CA GLN A 26 -21.14 0.05 19.99
C GLN A 26 -20.00 -0.78 19.38
N GLU A 27 -20.19 -2.09 19.26
CA GLU A 27 -19.39 -2.88 18.33
C GLU A 27 -19.69 -2.35 16.92
N ARG A 28 -18.77 -1.56 16.39
CA ARG A 28 -18.79 -1.22 14.97
C ARG A 28 -18.56 -2.53 14.22
N VAL A 29 -19.61 -3.05 13.60
CA VAL A 29 -19.49 -4.13 12.62
C VAL A 29 -18.68 -3.57 11.46
N TYR A 30 -17.40 -3.90 11.43
CA TYR A 30 -16.56 -3.61 10.27
C TYR A 30 -17.08 -4.47 9.13
N ALA A 31 -17.61 -3.84 8.09
CA ALA A 31 -17.91 -4.56 6.86
C ALA A 31 -16.61 -5.24 6.40
N GLN A 32 -16.70 -6.51 6.03
CA GLN A 32 -15.57 -7.28 5.51
C GLN A 32 -15.15 -6.63 4.19
N LYS A 33 -14.23 -5.67 4.27
CA LYS A 33 -13.58 -5.12 3.08
C LYS A 33 -12.48 -6.11 2.72
N THR A 34 -12.57 -6.71 1.57
CA THR A 34 -11.41 -7.33 0.93
C THR A 34 -10.54 -6.19 0.43
N GLY A 35 -9.26 -6.17 0.79
CA GLY A 35 -8.41 -5.02 0.47
C GLY A 35 -8.10 -4.86 -1.01
N GLY A 36 -8.27 -5.92 -1.81
CA GLY A 36 -7.95 -5.91 -3.24
C GLY A 36 -6.46 -6.02 -3.54
N TYR A 37 -5.67 -6.49 -2.58
CA TYR A 37 -4.25 -6.73 -2.79
C TYR A 37 -4.03 -8.12 -3.40
N THR A 38 -3.17 -8.17 -4.41
CA THR A 38 -2.67 -9.40 -5.02
C THR A 38 -1.26 -9.63 -4.51
N GLU A 39 -0.95 -10.84 -4.03
CA GLU A 39 0.41 -11.14 -3.51
C GLU A 39 1.49 -10.63 -4.47
N SER A 40 2.49 -9.96 -3.89
CA SER A 40 3.68 -9.58 -4.63
C SER A 40 4.45 -10.82 -5.10
N PRO A 41 5.18 -10.75 -6.21
CA PRO A 41 6.06 -11.84 -6.63
C PRO A 41 6.99 -12.24 -5.48
N LYS A 42 7.09 -13.55 -5.19
CA LYS A 42 7.92 -14.02 -4.07
C LYS A 42 9.36 -13.57 -4.26
N SER A 43 9.91 -13.00 -3.22
CA SER A 43 11.23 -12.36 -3.19
C SER A 43 12.43 -13.30 -3.42
N GLU A 44 12.21 -14.58 -3.73
CA GLU A 44 13.30 -15.51 -4.07
C GLU A 44 14.09 -15.05 -5.30
N ASN A 45 13.49 -14.25 -6.17
CA ASN A 45 14.12 -13.69 -7.36
C ASN A 45 14.39 -12.18 -7.24
N VAL A 46 13.98 -11.53 -6.16
CA VAL A 46 14.31 -10.13 -5.94
C VAL A 46 15.78 -10.09 -5.51
N PRO A 47 16.68 -9.46 -6.30
CA PRO A 47 18.05 -9.32 -5.85
C PRO A 47 18.03 -8.61 -4.50
N VAL A 48 18.63 -9.25 -3.49
CA VAL A 48 18.94 -8.55 -2.23
C VAL A 48 19.73 -7.34 -2.66
N VAL A 49 19.13 -6.16 -2.58
CA VAL A 49 19.83 -4.91 -2.88
C VAL A 49 21.02 -4.92 -1.94
N GLN A 50 22.20 -5.18 -2.47
CA GLN A 50 23.44 -4.99 -1.72
C GLN A 50 23.37 -3.54 -1.26
N GLU A 51 23.65 -3.31 0.03
CA GLU A 51 23.67 -1.99 0.65
C GLU A 51 24.15 -0.96 -0.38
N THR A 52 23.22 -0.38 -1.11
CA THR A 52 23.52 0.83 -1.85
C THR A 52 24.01 1.77 -0.78
N LYS A 53 25.16 2.34 -0.98
CA LYS A 53 25.74 3.31 -0.04
C LYS A 53 24.66 4.36 0.15
N SER A 54 23.81 4.11 1.14
CA SER A 54 22.73 5.00 1.56
C SER A 54 23.33 6.39 1.58
N ARG A 55 22.66 7.36 0.99
CA ARG A 55 22.95 8.79 1.15
C ARG A 55 22.90 9.21 2.62
N LEU A 56 22.68 8.27 3.54
CA LEU A 56 22.68 8.48 4.98
C LEU A 56 23.95 9.18 5.38
N LYS A 57 23.85 10.48 5.51
CA LYS A 57 24.81 11.31 6.24
C LYS A 57 25.01 10.62 7.59
N LYS A 58 26.13 9.87 7.78
CA LYS A 58 26.54 9.28 9.04
C LYS A 58 25.41 8.44 9.67
N ALA A 59 25.58 7.12 9.74
CA ALA A 59 24.59 6.18 10.26
C ALA A 59 23.98 6.67 11.59
N GLU A 60 22.83 7.32 11.53
CA GLU A 60 22.08 7.64 12.73
C GLU A 60 21.65 6.34 13.40
N ALA A 61 21.79 6.33 14.72
CA ALA A 61 21.35 5.18 15.49
C ALA A 61 19.83 5.06 15.35
N VAL A 62 19.35 3.89 14.95
CA VAL A 62 17.90 3.62 14.88
C VAL A 62 17.35 3.62 16.30
N PRO A 63 16.39 4.51 16.64
CA PRO A 63 15.81 4.55 17.97
C PRO A 63 14.90 3.34 18.22
N SER A 64 14.65 3.02 19.48
CA SER A 64 13.70 1.96 19.84
C SER A 64 12.23 2.30 19.55
N ALA A 65 11.90 3.59 19.40
CA ALA A 65 10.59 4.08 18.98
C ALA A 65 10.74 5.29 18.06
N TYR A 66 9.88 5.39 17.04
CA TYR A 66 9.89 6.48 16.05
C TYR A 66 8.49 6.74 15.54
N MET A 67 8.09 8.01 15.45
CA MET A 67 6.76 8.43 14.98
C MET A 67 5.63 7.58 15.59
N ASN A 68 5.82 7.18 16.86
CA ASN A 68 4.95 6.24 17.56
C ASN A 68 3.72 6.91 18.17
N LYS A 69 3.56 8.23 18.02
CA LYS A 69 2.41 9.00 18.49
C LYS A 69 1.65 9.60 17.33
N LEU A 70 0.36 9.38 17.30
CA LEU A 70 -0.49 9.91 16.24
C LEU A 70 -0.44 11.45 16.15
N SER A 71 -0.30 12.13 17.30
CA SER A 71 -0.12 13.58 17.36
C SER A 71 1.14 14.08 16.65
N GLU A 72 2.21 13.29 16.63
CA GLU A 72 3.45 13.61 15.91
C GLU A 72 3.29 13.39 14.40
N LEU A 73 2.68 12.27 14.00
CA LEU A 73 2.40 11.95 12.61
C LEU A 73 1.51 13.01 11.94
N THR A 74 0.42 13.38 12.58
CA THR A 74 -0.59 14.29 11.99
C THR A 74 -0.14 15.74 11.88
N ILE A 75 0.90 16.13 12.60
CA ILE A 75 1.55 17.43 12.41
C ILE A 75 2.35 17.45 11.12
N ARG A 76 3.02 16.35 10.79
CA ARG A 76 4.00 16.27 9.73
C ARG A 76 3.44 15.71 8.42
N TYR A 77 2.59 14.71 8.47
CA TYR A 77 2.15 13.93 7.33
C TYR A 77 0.64 14.06 7.05
N PRO A 78 0.20 13.78 5.81
CA PRO A 78 -1.21 13.76 5.45
C PRO A 78 -2.00 12.74 6.26
N GLY A 79 -3.28 13.02 6.47
CA GLY A 79 -4.22 12.10 7.10
C GLY A 79 -4.49 10.83 6.29
N VAL A 80 -5.29 9.95 6.86
CA VAL A 80 -5.77 8.75 6.16
C VAL A 80 -6.87 9.15 5.18
N ARG A 81 -6.93 8.44 4.05
CA ARG A 81 -8.00 8.55 3.04
C ARG A 81 -8.75 7.23 2.95
N ASP A 82 -9.98 7.26 2.41
CA ASP A 82 -10.84 6.09 2.31
C ASP A 82 -10.92 5.57 0.87
N GLN A 83 -10.37 4.36 0.63
CA GLN A 83 -10.52 3.66 -0.64
C GLN A 83 -11.96 3.26 -0.96
N GLY A 84 -12.87 3.41 -0.01
CA GLY A 84 -14.27 3.04 -0.15
C GLY A 84 -14.46 1.54 -0.33
N LYS A 85 -15.25 1.15 -1.32
CA LYS A 85 -15.61 -0.24 -1.63
C LYS A 85 -14.72 -0.89 -2.70
N TYR A 86 -13.70 -0.19 -3.17
CA TYR A 86 -12.87 -0.63 -4.29
C TYR A 86 -11.63 -1.39 -3.82
N ASP A 87 -11.09 -2.21 -4.70
CA ASP A 87 -9.91 -3.05 -4.45
C ASP A 87 -8.62 -2.30 -4.77
N THR A 88 -8.46 -1.11 -4.21
CA THR A 88 -7.39 -0.14 -4.53
C THR A 88 -6.42 0.14 -3.38
N CYS A 89 -6.40 -0.66 -2.31
CA CYS A 89 -5.49 -0.48 -1.17
C CYS A 89 -4.02 -0.32 -1.60
N TRP A 90 -3.60 -1.04 -2.63
CA TRP A 90 -2.27 -0.99 -3.21
C TRP A 90 -1.95 0.40 -3.79
N ALA A 91 -2.91 1.05 -4.46
CA ALA A 91 -2.75 2.40 -4.99
C ALA A 91 -2.67 3.42 -3.85
N PHE A 92 -3.53 3.29 -2.82
CA PHE A 92 -3.47 4.12 -1.61
C PHE A 92 -2.15 3.98 -0.86
N SER A 93 -1.61 2.76 -0.79
CA SER A 93 -0.29 2.54 -0.19
C SER A 93 0.81 3.18 -1.04
N ALA A 94 0.81 2.99 -2.37
CA ALA A 94 1.82 3.55 -3.25
C ALA A 94 1.81 5.09 -3.26
N ILE A 95 0.63 5.71 -3.32
CA ILE A 95 0.48 7.18 -3.23
C ILE A 95 0.90 7.66 -1.85
N GLY A 96 0.56 6.93 -0.79
CA GLY A 96 1.05 7.23 0.56
C GLY A 96 2.57 7.20 0.66
N LEU A 97 3.26 6.26 -0.02
CA LEU A 97 4.71 6.25 -0.11
C LEU A 97 5.25 7.53 -0.77
N ALA A 98 4.64 7.96 -1.89
CA ALA A 98 5.03 9.17 -2.58
C ALA A 98 4.90 10.42 -1.70
N GLU A 99 3.75 10.59 -1.05
CA GLU A 99 3.48 11.74 -0.19
C GLU A 99 4.44 11.81 1.00
N PHE A 100 4.70 10.68 1.63
CA PHE A 100 5.59 10.62 2.79
C PHE A 100 7.04 10.87 2.40
N ASP A 101 7.49 10.35 1.25
CA ASP A 101 8.84 10.56 0.74
C ASP A 101 9.09 12.02 0.35
N LEU A 102 8.17 12.64 -0.38
CA LEU A 102 8.28 14.05 -0.77
C LEU A 102 8.34 15.00 0.44
N ILE A 103 7.74 14.62 1.56
CA ILE A 103 7.83 15.36 2.82
C ILE A 103 9.14 15.07 3.55
N ALA A 104 9.55 13.80 3.61
CA ALA A 104 10.64 13.33 4.48
C ALA A 104 12.01 13.56 3.86
N ASP A 105 12.27 13.02 2.68
CA ASP A 105 13.58 13.05 2.03
C ASP A 105 13.78 14.35 1.25
N ASN A 106 12.84 14.66 0.39
CA ASN A 106 12.99 15.79 -0.51
C ASN A 106 12.59 17.14 0.10
N GLN A 107 11.74 17.13 1.13
CA GLN A 107 11.19 18.33 1.76
C GLN A 107 10.53 19.31 0.75
N THR A 108 10.04 18.76 -0.36
CA THR A 108 9.40 19.52 -1.45
C THR A 108 7.92 19.71 -1.23
N ALA A 109 7.35 19.01 -0.26
CA ALA A 109 5.95 19.04 0.08
C ALA A 109 5.74 19.17 1.59
N ASP A 110 4.52 19.49 1.98
CA ASP A 110 4.05 19.46 3.36
C ASP A 110 2.81 18.57 3.49
N LYS A 111 2.24 18.50 4.68
CA LYS A 111 1.08 17.65 4.96
C LYS A 111 -0.21 18.00 4.18
N SER A 112 -0.22 19.08 3.41
CA SER A 112 -1.35 19.44 2.54
C SER A 112 -1.27 18.76 1.17
N ILE A 113 -0.18 18.07 0.87
CA ILE A 113 -0.04 17.29 -0.36
C ILE A 113 -1.16 16.25 -0.45
N ASP A 114 -1.75 16.13 -1.63
CA ASP A 114 -2.86 15.24 -1.93
C ASP A 114 -2.71 14.73 -3.36
N LEU A 115 -2.18 13.52 -3.51
CA LEU A 115 -1.90 12.90 -4.81
C LEU A 115 -2.97 11.90 -5.17
N SER A 116 -3.22 11.72 -6.47
CA SER A 116 -4.34 10.96 -6.98
C SER A 116 -4.11 9.44 -6.99
N GLU A 117 -4.81 8.71 -6.15
CA GLU A 117 -4.88 7.25 -6.22
C GLU A 117 -5.67 6.76 -7.43
N LEU A 118 -6.64 7.54 -7.90
CA LEU A 118 -7.45 7.18 -9.08
C LEU A 118 -6.63 7.20 -10.36
N GLN A 119 -5.75 8.19 -10.53
CA GLN A 119 -4.85 8.28 -11.66
C GLN A 119 -3.96 7.04 -11.72
N LEU A 120 -3.27 6.71 -10.65
CA LEU A 120 -2.41 5.53 -10.57
C LEU A 120 -3.20 4.24 -10.83
N ALA A 121 -4.33 4.05 -10.14
CA ALA A 121 -5.15 2.85 -10.33
C ALA A 121 -5.64 2.67 -11.77
N TYR A 122 -5.97 3.78 -12.45
CA TYR A 122 -6.42 3.74 -13.82
C TYR A 122 -5.29 3.39 -14.80
N PHE A 123 -4.17 4.10 -14.75
CA PHE A 123 -3.09 3.93 -15.73
C PHE A 123 -2.28 2.65 -15.52
N THR A 124 -2.26 2.09 -14.33
CA THR A 124 -1.72 0.74 -14.12
C THR A 124 -2.39 -0.31 -15.00
N TYR A 125 -3.67 -0.14 -15.34
CA TYR A 125 -4.44 -1.08 -16.18
C TYR A 125 -4.81 -0.54 -17.55
N ASN A 126 -4.59 0.73 -17.82
CA ASN A 126 -4.98 1.39 -19.06
C ASN A 126 -3.82 2.22 -19.60
N ASN A 127 -2.76 1.54 -19.93
CA ASN A 127 -1.52 2.14 -20.38
C ASN A 127 -1.70 3.12 -21.53
N VAL A 128 -0.83 4.09 -21.55
CA VAL A 128 -0.73 5.09 -22.61
C VAL A 128 0.69 5.09 -23.14
N GLU A 129 0.83 5.09 -24.46
CA GLU A 129 2.12 5.29 -25.09
C GLU A 129 2.68 6.66 -24.68
N ASP A 130 3.92 6.66 -24.18
CA ASP A 130 4.68 7.86 -23.87
C ASP A 130 4.69 8.79 -25.09
N PRO A 131 4.40 10.10 -24.92
CA PRO A 131 4.47 11.09 -25.99
C PRO A 131 5.80 11.12 -26.75
N LEU A 132 6.88 10.70 -26.11
CA LEU A 132 8.22 10.57 -26.71
C LEU A 132 8.42 9.23 -27.43
N GLY A 133 7.45 8.32 -27.35
CA GLY A 133 7.49 7.01 -28.03
C GLY A 133 8.43 5.98 -27.39
N GLY A 134 8.95 6.27 -26.19
CA GLY A 134 9.95 5.44 -25.51
C GLY A 134 9.39 4.18 -24.84
N THR A 135 8.14 4.22 -24.42
CA THR A 135 7.51 3.19 -23.58
C THR A 135 6.53 2.28 -24.33
N PHE A 136 6.46 2.37 -25.64
CA PHE A 136 5.55 1.54 -26.45
C PHE A 136 5.84 0.05 -26.26
N GLY A 137 4.89 -0.67 -25.70
CA GLY A 137 4.98 -2.10 -25.44
C GLY A 137 5.58 -2.49 -24.09
N ASP A 138 5.89 -1.53 -23.24
CA ASP A 138 6.52 -1.77 -21.94
C ASP A 138 5.58 -1.69 -20.75
N SER A 139 4.30 -1.72 -20.98
CA SER A 139 3.34 -1.55 -19.92
C SER A 139 2.82 -2.85 -19.36
N LEU A 140 2.42 -2.80 -18.10
CA LEU A 140 1.61 -3.82 -17.45
C LEU A 140 0.21 -3.97 -18.08
N ASN A 141 -0.12 -3.11 -19.02
CA ASN A 141 -1.44 -3.11 -19.62
C ASN A 141 -1.67 -4.36 -20.47
N ILE A 142 -2.13 -5.36 -19.81
CA ILE A 142 -2.51 -6.62 -20.42
C ILE A 142 -3.80 -6.45 -21.22
N MET A 143 -4.65 -5.50 -20.87
CA MET A 143 -5.92 -5.21 -21.57
C MET A 143 -6.56 -3.94 -21.01
N ASN A 144 -7.20 -3.12 -21.86
CA ASN A 144 -8.05 -2.00 -21.42
C ASN A 144 -9.15 -2.46 -20.46
N HIS A 145 -8.86 -2.47 -19.17
CA HIS A 145 -9.80 -2.95 -18.16
C HIS A 145 -10.68 -1.81 -17.67
N LYS A 146 -11.94 -1.87 -18.07
CA LYS A 146 -12.98 -0.98 -17.51
C LYS A 146 -13.23 -1.20 -16.00
N ASN A 147 -12.78 -2.35 -15.48
CA ASN A 147 -12.99 -2.76 -14.09
C ASN A 147 -11.74 -2.58 -13.22
N TYR A 148 -10.85 -1.68 -13.60
CA TYR A 148 -9.55 -1.44 -12.94
C TYR A 148 -9.68 -1.23 -11.41
N LEU A 149 -10.80 -0.70 -10.93
CA LEU A 149 -11.05 -0.49 -9.49
C LEU A 149 -11.33 -1.78 -8.71
N THR A 150 -11.56 -2.89 -9.38
CA THR A 150 -11.89 -4.20 -8.77
C THR A 150 -10.95 -5.32 -9.21
N MET A 151 -9.87 -4.97 -9.88
CA MET A 151 -8.86 -5.94 -10.33
C MET A 151 -7.89 -6.33 -9.19
N GLY A 152 -7.84 -5.54 -8.12
CA GLY A 152 -6.76 -5.63 -7.15
C GLY A 152 -5.48 -5.02 -7.68
N GLY A 153 -4.34 -5.37 -7.11
CA GLY A 153 -3.01 -4.93 -7.49
C GLY A 153 -2.01 -5.06 -6.34
N ASN A 154 -0.80 -4.63 -6.56
CA ASN A 154 0.27 -4.67 -5.56
C ASN A 154 1.27 -3.52 -5.78
N LEU A 155 2.25 -3.41 -4.91
CA LEU A 155 3.26 -2.36 -4.99
C LEU A 155 4.26 -2.57 -6.14
N ASP A 156 4.43 -3.80 -6.63
CA ASP A 156 5.20 -4.08 -7.84
C ASP A 156 4.51 -3.45 -9.07
N PHE A 157 3.20 -3.65 -9.23
CA PHE A 157 2.43 -3.04 -10.31
C PHE A 157 2.48 -1.50 -10.26
N ALA A 158 2.27 -0.94 -9.06
CA ALA A 158 2.38 0.49 -8.85
C ALA A 158 3.77 1.02 -9.22
N SER A 159 4.83 0.35 -8.78
CA SER A 159 6.20 0.78 -9.05
C SER A 159 6.52 0.80 -10.54
N ARG A 160 6.06 -0.19 -11.29
CA ARG A 160 6.28 -0.27 -12.75
C ARG A 160 5.60 0.87 -13.48
N THR A 161 4.36 1.20 -13.12
CA THR A 161 3.63 2.35 -13.68
C THR A 161 4.37 3.64 -13.37
N LEU A 162 4.71 3.86 -12.10
CA LEU A 162 5.33 5.10 -11.64
C LEU A 162 6.76 5.29 -12.17
N LEU A 163 7.53 4.20 -12.35
CA LEU A 163 8.87 4.26 -12.96
C LEU A 163 8.82 4.64 -14.44
N GLN A 164 7.69 4.47 -15.11
CA GLN A 164 7.46 4.94 -16.48
C GLN A 164 7.09 6.43 -16.53
N TRP A 165 7.04 7.09 -15.38
CA TRP A 165 6.57 8.46 -15.23
C TRP A 165 5.09 8.66 -15.60
N GLU A 166 4.28 7.63 -15.42
CA GLU A 166 2.82 7.73 -15.44
C GLU A 166 2.32 8.19 -14.05
N GLY A 167 2.48 9.48 -13.75
CA GLY A 167 2.17 10.09 -12.45
C GLY A 167 3.46 10.27 -11.62
N VAL A 168 3.38 10.88 -10.43
CA VAL A 168 2.17 11.14 -9.63
C VAL A 168 1.58 12.52 -9.93
N THR A 169 0.27 12.62 -10.01
CA THR A 169 -0.45 13.89 -10.24
C THR A 169 -1.29 14.29 -9.03
N ASP A 170 -1.66 15.57 -8.96
CA ASP A 170 -2.47 16.13 -7.86
C ASP A 170 -3.90 15.58 -7.87
N GLU A 171 -4.47 15.31 -6.69
CA GLU A 171 -5.82 14.80 -6.49
C GLU A 171 -6.90 15.70 -7.12
N ASN A 172 -6.69 17.03 -7.11
CA ASN A 172 -7.65 17.96 -7.72
C ASN A 172 -7.79 17.79 -9.24
N ARG A 173 -6.82 17.15 -9.89
CA ARG A 173 -6.88 16.87 -11.34
C ARG A 173 -7.66 15.61 -11.67
N VAL A 174 -7.46 14.57 -10.86
CA VAL A 174 -8.10 13.27 -11.03
C VAL A 174 -8.64 12.81 -9.68
N PRO A 175 -9.71 13.46 -9.18
CA PRO A 175 -10.21 13.20 -7.84
C PRO A 175 -10.71 11.76 -7.66
N TYR A 176 -10.31 11.11 -6.57
CA TYR A 176 -10.78 9.76 -6.23
C TYR A 176 -12.30 9.68 -6.06
N ALA A 177 -12.93 10.80 -5.70
CA ALA A 177 -14.39 10.92 -5.65
C ALA A 177 -15.08 10.61 -7.00
N LEU A 178 -14.36 10.68 -8.12
CA LEU A 178 -14.85 10.31 -9.45
C LEU A 178 -14.81 8.81 -9.73
N ALA A 179 -14.19 8.00 -8.88
CA ALA A 179 -14.06 6.55 -9.05
C ALA A 179 -15.40 5.85 -9.40
N PRO A 180 -16.56 6.20 -8.78
CA PRO A 180 -17.83 5.55 -9.09
C PRO A 180 -18.30 5.73 -10.53
N THR A 181 -17.86 6.77 -11.21
CA THR A 181 -18.34 7.15 -12.55
C THR A 181 -17.28 7.14 -13.62
N THR A 182 -15.99 7.07 -13.24
CA THR A 182 -14.88 7.11 -14.18
C THR A 182 -14.63 5.75 -14.79
N THR A 183 -14.95 5.62 -16.07
CA THR A 183 -14.62 4.43 -16.88
C THR A 183 -13.46 4.67 -17.82
N THR A 184 -13.11 5.92 -18.08
CA THR A 184 -12.01 6.35 -18.93
C THR A 184 -11.43 7.67 -18.43
N LEU A 185 -10.12 7.79 -18.45
CA LEU A 185 -9.40 9.05 -18.28
C LEU A 185 -8.80 9.50 -19.61
N ALA A 186 -8.61 10.81 -19.78
CA ALA A 186 -7.90 11.32 -20.93
C ALA A 186 -6.42 10.89 -20.85
N LYS A 187 -5.85 10.50 -21.99
CA LYS A 187 -4.45 10.05 -22.08
C LYS A 187 -3.44 11.09 -21.56
N SER A 188 -3.75 12.37 -21.67
CA SER A 188 -2.92 13.46 -21.13
C SER A 188 -2.72 13.40 -19.63
N TYR A 189 -3.60 12.74 -18.87
CA TYR A 189 -3.42 12.58 -17.43
C TYR A 189 -2.38 11.52 -17.05
N ALA A 190 -1.83 10.79 -18.01
CA ALA A 190 -0.75 9.83 -17.74
C ALA A 190 0.59 10.52 -17.49
N PHE A 191 0.89 11.60 -18.25
CA PHE A 191 2.21 12.24 -18.27
C PHE A 191 2.19 13.76 -18.06
N ASP A 192 1.01 14.39 -18.07
CA ASP A 192 0.90 15.84 -17.99
C ASP A 192 0.83 16.34 -16.56
N GLN A 193 1.69 17.30 -16.21
CA GLN A 193 1.67 18.02 -14.94
C GLN A 193 1.86 17.11 -13.72
N ASP A 194 2.80 16.18 -13.85
CA ASP A 194 3.21 15.37 -12.71
C ASP A 194 3.87 16.22 -11.64
N VAL A 195 3.59 15.91 -10.40
CA VAL A 195 4.15 16.61 -9.22
C VAL A 195 5.56 16.10 -8.97
N ALA A 196 5.77 14.80 -9.12
CA ALA A 196 7.04 14.13 -8.91
C ALA A 196 7.10 12.83 -9.71
N HIS A 197 8.30 12.32 -9.93
CA HIS A 197 8.56 11.06 -10.59
C HIS A 197 9.24 10.08 -9.64
N LEU A 198 8.85 8.80 -9.71
CA LEU A 198 9.53 7.72 -9.01
C LEU A 198 10.88 7.46 -9.67
N GLN A 199 11.97 7.58 -8.91
CA GLN A 199 13.33 7.38 -9.39
C GLN A 199 13.91 6.03 -9.00
N ASN A 200 13.63 5.58 -7.76
CA ASN A 200 14.13 4.32 -7.26
C ASN A 200 13.07 3.57 -6.46
N VAL A 201 13.21 2.26 -6.47
CA VAL A 201 12.43 1.35 -5.62
C VAL A 201 13.41 0.46 -4.86
N TYR A 202 13.29 0.45 -3.53
CA TYR A 202 14.04 -0.46 -2.69
C TYR A 202 13.10 -1.50 -2.10
N ILE A 203 13.45 -2.77 -2.25
CA ILE A 203 12.70 -3.90 -1.71
C ILE A 203 13.57 -4.58 -0.66
N ILE A 204 13.11 -4.58 0.60
CA ILE A 204 13.87 -5.03 1.74
C ILE A 204 13.13 -6.17 2.42
N ASN A 205 13.81 -7.28 2.69
CA ASN A 205 13.20 -8.35 3.46
C ASN A 205 12.98 -7.89 4.91
N ILE A 206 11.72 -7.62 5.26
CA ILE A 206 11.34 -7.04 6.55
C ILE A 206 11.63 -7.98 7.73
N HIS A 207 11.58 -9.29 7.52
CA HIS A 207 11.85 -10.28 8.59
C HIS A 207 13.34 -10.45 8.89
N LYS A 208 14.20 -10.20 7.90
CA LYS A 208 15.65 -10.35 8.02
C LYS A 208 16.38 -9.04 8.30
N ASN A 209 15.82 -7.92 7.84
CA ASN A 209 16.50 -6.62 7.81
C ASN A 209 15.67 -5.51 8.48
N VAL A 210 15.06 -5.79 9.64
CA VAL A 210 14.22 -4.84 10.40
C VAL A 210 14.89 -3.48 10.58
N THR A 211 16.18 -3.48 10.95
CA THR A 211 16.95 -2.24 11.16
C THR A 211 17.07 -1.42 9.88
N GLN A 212 17.24 -2.08 8.72
CA GLN A 212 17.31 -1.37 7.45
C GLN A 212 15.95 -0.77 7.08
N VAL A 213 14.84 -1.51 7.24
CA VAL A 213 13.48 -0.98 7.04
C VAL A 213 13.26 0.26 7.90
N LYS A 214 13.66 0.24 9.16
CA LYS A 214 13.54 1.40 10.06
C LYS A 214 14.34 2.61 9.57
N ARG A 215 15.56 2.39 9.05
CA ARG A 215 16.38 3.49 8.49
C ARG A 215 15.71 4.11 7.27
N GLU A 216 15.17 3.30 6.38
CA GLU A 216 14.47 3.80 5.21
C GLU A 216 13.19 4.56 5.59
N ILE A 217 12.44 4.10 6.59
CA ILE A 217 11.31 4.86 7.11
C ILE A 217 11.75 6.21 7.71
N MET A 218 12.90 6.27 8.37
CA MET A 218 13.43 7.55 8.87
C MET A 218 13.80 8.50 7.74
N GLN A 219 14.27 7.98 6.62
CA GLN A 219 14.67 8.76 5.44
C GLN A 219 13.47 9.13 4.57
N HIS A 220 12.66 8.15 4.16
CA HIS A 220 11.59 8.27 3.19
C HIS A 220 10.19 8.42 3.81
N GLY A 221 10.11 8.44 5.14
CA GLY A 221 8.87 8.67 5.89
C GLY A 221 7.99 7.44 6.06
N SER A 222 8.00 6.48 5.14
CA SER A 222 7.16 5.27 5.24
C SER A 222 7.72 4.09 4.45
N ALA A 223 7.16 2.90 4.72
CA ALA A 223 7.40 1.67 3.95
C ALA A 223 6.07 1.00 3.61
N GLY A 224 5.89 0.57 2.37
CA GLY A 224 4.72 -0.18 1.93
C GLY A 224 4.81 -1.66 2.30
N LEU A 225 3.70 -2.26 2.67
CA LEU A 225 3.65 -3.63 3.16
C LEU A 225 2.38 -4.35 2.71
N GLY A 226 2.53 -5.59 2.20
CA GLY A 226 1.45 -6.53 1.98
C GLY A 226 1.22 -7.42 3.20
N LEU A 227 -0.04 -7.67 3.56
CA LEU A 227 -0.41 -8.58 4.65
C LEU A 227 -1.80 -9.18 4.43
N TYR A 228 -2.12 -10.23 5.16
CA TYR A 228 -3.50 -10.66 5.28
C TYR A 228 -4.21 -9.82 6.33
N MET A 229 -5.24 -9.10 5.91
CA MET A 229 -6.09 -8.32 6.80
C MET A 229 -7.49 -8.94 6.84
N ASP A 230 -7.80 -9.53 7.97
CA ASP A 230 -9.16 -9.96 8.32
C ASP A 230 -9.73 -8.87 9.23
N GLY A 231 -10.61 -8.03 8.70
CA GLY A 231 -11.27 -6.96 9.46
C GLY A 231 -12.22 -7.46 10.56
N THR A 232 -12.25 -8.77 10.78
CA THR A 232 -13.06 -9.37 11.85
C THR A 232 -12.36 -9.29 13.21
N ALA A 233 -13.15 -9.52 14.26
CA ALA A 233 -12.63 -9.59 15.63
C ALA A 233 -11.66 -10.76 15.89
N ASN A 234 -11.26 -11.56 14.89
CA ASN A 234 -10.36 -12.70 15.13
C ASN A 234 -8.94 -12.26 15.47
N TYR A 235 -8.42 -11.26 14.76
CA TYR A 235 -7.05 -10.80 14.89
C TYR A 235 -6.93 -9.35 15.38
N VAL A 236 -8.04 -8.59 15.32
CA VAL A 236 -8.10 -7.22 15.81
C VAL A 236 -8.29 -7.20 17.32
N GLY A 237 -7.45 -6.45 18.00
CA GLY A 237 -7.52 -6.15 19.43
C GLY A 237 -7.52 -4.66 19.69
N SER A 238 -7.57 -4.29 20.95
CA SER A 238 -7.35 -2.93 21.43
C SER A 238 -6.53 -2.93 22.72
N ALA A 239 -5.74 -1.88 22.90
CA ALA A 239 -4.93 -1.70 24.10
C ALA A 239 -4.86 -0.22 24.49
N VAL A 240 -4.48 0.05 25.73
CA VAL A 240 -4.04 1.38 26.12
C VAL A 240 -2.55 1.49 25.84
N TYR A 241 -2.17 2.42 24.97
CA TYR A 241 -0.77 2.65 24.67
C TYR A 241 -0.12 3.45 25.79
N ALA A 242 0.92 2.87 26.41
CA ALA A 242 1.49 3.40 27.65
C ALA A 242 2.09 4.80 27.50
N GLU A 243 2.64 5.13 26.31
CA GLU A 243 3.29 6.41 26.03
C GLU A 243 2.31 7.60 25.96
N THR A 244 1.04 7.34 25.57
CA THR A 244 0.04 8.39 25.36
C THR A 244 -1.17 8.24 26.27
N GLY A 245 -1.41 7.06 26.82
CA GLY A 245 -2.65 6.73 27.53
C GLY A 245 -3.88 6.55 26.63
N GLU A 246 -3.70 6.57 25.31
CA GLU A 246 -4.78 6.45 24.33
C GLU A 246 -5.14 5.00 24.06
N ASN A 247 -6.41 4.74 23.75
CA ASN A 247 -6.82 3.47 23.20
C ASN A 247 -6.34 3.36 21.75
N VAL A 248 -5.65 2.26 21.42
CA VAL A 248 -5.12 1.98 20.09
C VAL A 248 -5.62 0.63 19.60
N ALA A 249 -5.83 0.51 18.29
CA ALA A 249 -6.09 -0.77 17.67
C ALA A 249 -4.80 -1.57 17.53
N THR A 250 -4.89 -2.88 17.70
CA THR A 250 -3.78 -3.81 17.52
C THR A 250 -4.17 -4.93 16.56
N TYR A 251 -3.22 -5.42 15.78
CA TYR A 251 -3.42 -6.50 14.85
C TYR A 251 -2.29 -7.54 14.89
N TYR A 252 -2.67 -8.80 15.00
CA TYR A 252 -1.75 -9.92 14.92
C TYR A 252 -2.44 -11.16 14.34
N CYS A 253 -1.99 -11.62 13.17
CA CYS A 253 -2.37 -12.87 12.55
C CYS A 253 -1.32 -13.94 12.85
N PRO A 254 -1.67 -15.02 13.58
CA PRO A 254 -0.72 -16.06 14.00
C PRO A 254 -0.46 -17.13 12.93
N THR A 255 -1.05 -17.03 11.74
CA THR A 255 -0.94 -18.04 10.68
C THR A 255 -0.27 -17.47 9.42
N SER A 256 0.60 -18.28 8.82
CA SER A 256 1.25 -18.01 7.53
C SER A 256 0.57 -18.74 6.36
N SER A 257 -0.54 -19.44 6.60
CA SER A 257 -1.25 -20.18 5.55
C SER A 257 -2.31 -19.37 4.82
N VAL A 258 -2.26 -18.05 4.97
CA VAL A 258 -3.18 -17.10 4.34
C VAL A 258 -2.43 -16.26 3.33
N ALA A 259 -3.07 -15.98 2.20
CA ALA A 259 -2.54 -15.07 1.18
C ALA A 259 -2.76 -13.61 1.59
N SER A 260 -1.82 -12.75 1.27
CA SER A 260 -1.97 -11.31 1.44
C SER A 260 -3.16 -10.81 0.63
N ASN A 261 -3.95 -9.94 1.22
CA ASN A 261 -5.15 -9.38 0.61
C ASN A 261 -5.28 -7.87 0.81
N HIS A 262 -4.31 -7.25 1.49
CA HIS A 262 -4.35 -5.84 1.83
C HIS A 262 -2.96 -5.22 1.83
N ALA A 263 -2.88 -3.93 1.46
CA ALA A 263 -1.68 -3.13 1.55
C ALA A 263 -1.85 -1.98 2.54
N VAL A 264 -0.78 -1.70 3.29
CA VAL A 264 -0.71 -0.60 4.26
C VAL A 264 0.66 0.08 4.20
N ASN A 265 0.79 1.25 4.83
CA ASN A 265 2.09 1.89 5.03
C ASN A 265 2.53 1.76 6.48
N ILE A 266 3.73 1.28 6.72
CA ILE A 266 4.42 1.42 8.00
C ILE A 266 4.92 2.86 8.09
N VAL A 267 4.55 3.57 9.15
CA VAL A 267 4.87 4.99 9.34
C VAL A 267 5.64 5.27 10.64
N GLY A 268 5.79 4.25 11.47
CA GLY A 268 6.49 4.33 12.75
C GLY A 268 6.62 2.96 13.41
N TRP A 269 7.20 2.93 14.59
CA TRP A 269 7.36 1.69 15.38
C TRP A 269 7.59 1.98 16.86
N ASP A 270 7.43 0.92 17.68
CA ASP A 270 7.90 0.84 19.04
C ASP A 270 8.38 -0.57 19.36
N ASP A 271 9.68 -0.72 19.65
CA ASP A 271 10.31 -2.01 19.97
C ASP A 271 9.83 -2.58 21.30
N ASN A 272 9.30 -1.71 22.16
CA ASN A 272 8.81 -2.07 23.48
C ASN A 272 7.27 -2.22 23.52
N PHE A 273 6.60 -2.15 22.36
CA PHE A 273 5.14 -2.32 22.33
C PHE A 273 4.76 -3.70 22.86
N PRO A 274 3.99 -3.80 23.97
CA PRO A 274 3.86 -5.07 24.69
C PRO A 274 3.11 -6.14 23.89
N ALA A 275 3.64 -7.36 23.86
CA ALA A 275 2.95 -8.52 23.27
C ALA A 275 1.58 -8.80 23.92
N SER A 276 1.41 -8.42 25.19
CA SER A 276 0.14 -8.55 25.91
C SER A 276 -0.96 -7.61 25.41
N SER A 277 -0.61 -6.62 24.61
CA SER A 277 -1.55 -5.65 24.01
C SER A 277 -2.32 -6.22 22.81
N PHE A 278 -1.90 -7.36 22.28
CA PHE A 278 -2.57 -8.01 21.15
C PHE A 278 -3.62 -9.01 21.64
N LYS A 279 -4.71 -9.13 20.89
CA LYS A 279 -5.78 -10.11 21.17
C LYS A 279 -5.24 -11.55 21.25
N ASN A 280 -4.44 -11.94 20.27
CA ASN A 280 -3.65 -13.16 20.29
C ASN A 280 -2.22 -12.75 20.65
N LYS A 281 -1.68 -13.29 21.74
CA LYS A 281 -0.35 -12.88 22.20
C LYS A 281 0.74 -13.35 21.23
N PRO A 282 1.51 -12.44 20.59
CA PRO A 282 2.66 -12.79 19.78
C PRO A 282 3.83 -13.32 20.63
N ALA A 283 4.90 -13.78 19.98
CA ALA A 283 6.05 -14.41 20.63
C ALA A 283 6.91 -13.40 21.43
N GLY A 284 6.84 -12.12 21.12
CA GLY A 284 7.62 -11.08 21.79
C GLY A 284 7.01 -9.71 21.60
N ASP A 285 7.63 -8.73 22.23
CA ASP A 285 7.28 -7.32 22.17
C ASP A 285 7.74 -6.71 20.82
N GLY A 286 7.20 -5.55 20.50
CA GLY A 286 7.50 -4.77 19.32
C GLY A 286 6.39 -4.77 18.28
N ALA A 287 6.14 -3.58 17.73
CA ALA A 287 5.11 -3.38 16.73
C ALA A 287 5.45 -2.24 15.76
N TRP A 288 4.94 -2.37 14.55
CA TRP A 288 4.88 -1.33 13.55
C TRP A 288 3.62 -0.49 13.75
N LEU A 289 3.72 0.83 13.64
CA LEU A 289 2.55 1.68 13.49
C LEU A 289 2.22 1.78 12.00
N CYS A 290 1.04 1.29 11.63
CA CYS A 290 0.58 1.22 10.26
C CYS A 290 -0.52 2.24 9.97
N ARG A 291 -0.45 2.90 8.80
CA ARG A 291 -1.50 3.73 8.21
C ARG A 291 -2.31 2.86 7.25
N ASN A 292 -3.61 2.78 7.50
CA ASN A 292 -4.58 2.08 6.66
C ASN A 292 -5.23 3.06 5.66
N SER A 293 -6.17 2.56 4.84
CA SER A 293 -6.90 3.29 3.81
C SER A 293 -8.43 3.06 3.86
N TRP A 294 -9.00 2.91 5.07
CA TRP A 294 -10.42 2.60 5.24
C TRP A 294 -11.23 3.69 5.96
N SER A 295 -10.68 4.88 6.09
CA SER A 295 -11.33 5.99 6.77
C SER A 295 -10.78 7.31 6.26
N ASP A 296 -11.64 8.32 6.22
CA ASP A 296 -11.28 9.73 6.02
C ASP A 296 -10.90 10.44 7.33
N LYS A 297 -10.77 9.67 8.42
CA LYS A 297 -10.45 10.18 9.76
C LYS A 297 -9.09 9.71 10.22
N THR A 298 -8.44 10.54 11.00
CA THR A 298 -7.17 10.21 11.63
C THR A 298 -7.42 9.82 13.07
N GLU A 299 -7.50 8.53 13.32
CA GLU A 299 -7.85 7.95 14.63
C GLU A 299 -7.00 6.70 14.89
N ASN A 300 -6.80 6.36 16.16
CA ASN A 300 -6.20 5.10 16.56
C ASN A 300 -7.24 3.96 16.48
N ASN A 301 -7.53 3.52 15.27
CA ASN A 301 -8.39 2.36 15.01
C ASN A 301 -7.95 1.61 13.76
N ILE A 302 -8.46 0.39 13.58
CA ILE A 302 -8.04 -0.50 12.48
C ILE A 302 -8.29 0.10 11.08
N ASN A 303 -9.21 1.04 10.93
CA ASN A 303 -9.50 1.67 9.65
C ASN A 303 -8.52 2.79 9.30
N SER A 304 -7.89 3.38 10.30
CA SER A 304 -6.99 4.53 10.15
C SER A 304 -5.55 4.17 10.53
N TYR A 305 -5.23 4.16 11.83
CA TYR A 305 -3.91 3.79 12.33
C TYR A 305 -4.02 2.66 13.34
N PHE A 306 -3.15 1.67 13.21
CA PHE A 306 -3.15 0.51 14.09
C PHE A 306 -1.73 -0.02 14.30
N TRP A 307 -1.54 -0.75 15.38
CA TRP A 307 -0.29 -1.40 15.72
C TRP A 307 -0.27 -2.84 15.19
N LEU A 308 0.69 -3.14 14.32
CA LEU A 308 0.92 -4.45 13.72
C LEU A 308 2.10 -5.11 14.42
N SER A 309 1.89 -6.29 15.02
CA SER A 309 3.00 -7.02 15.66
C SER A 309 4.14 -7.32 14.70
N TYR A 310 5.39 -7.17 15.15
CA TYR A 310 6.58 -7.65 14.41
C TYR A 310 6.54 -9.16 14.11
N TYR A 311 5.77 -9.89 14.89
CA TYR A 311 5.63 -11.35 14.79
C TYR A 311 4.41 -11.78 13.96
N ASP A 312 3.74 -10.85 13.30
CA ASP A 312 2.64 -11.18 12.41
C ASP A 312 3.14 -12.09 11.29
N LYS A 313 2.46 -13.22 11.12
CA LYS A 313 2.89 -14.27 10.19
C LYS A 313 2.31 -14.15 8.80
N SER A 314 1.45 -13.19 8.60
CA SER A 314 0.79 -12.91 7.32
C SER A 314 1.47 -11.79 6.53
N ILE A 315 2.45 -11.13 7.14
CA ILE A 315 3.26 -10.09 6.50
C ILE A 315 4.08 -10.73 5.37
N GLU A 316 4.04 -10.13 4.19
CA GLU A 316 4.95 -10.48 3.10
C GLU A 316 6.42 -10.20 3.46
N ASP A 317 7.33 -10.90 2.83
CA ASP A 317 8.77 -10.69 3.04
C ASP A 317 9.23 -9.30 2.61
N ALA A 318 8.55 -8.68 1.65
CA ALA A 318 8.94 -7.43 1.03
C ALA A 318 8.38 -6.20 1.74
N ALA A 319 9.25 -5.35 2.28
CA ALA A 319 8.95 -3.95 2.56
C ALA A 319 9.39 -3.10 1.35
N TRP A 320 8.49 -2.27 0.85
CA TRP A 320 8.68 -1.43 -0.32
C TRP A 320 8.96 0.00 0.08
N ILE A 321 10.04 0.56 -0.45
CA ILE A 321 10.42 1.96 -0.26
C ILE A 321 10.47 2.61 -1.63
N PHE A 322 9.79 3.73 -1.78
CA PHE A 322 9.77 4.52 -2.99
C PHE A 322 10.53 5.82 -2.75
N ASP A 323 11.42 6.15 -3.68
CA ASP A 323 12.27 7.35 -3.67
C ASP A 323 11.85 8.22 -4.86
N PHE A 324 11.22 9.34 -4.56
CA PHE A 324 10.67 10.26 -5.54
C PHE A 324 11.54 11.51 -5.68
N GLU A 325 11.60 12.05 -6.85
CA GLU A 325 12.23 13.34 -7.13
C GLU A 325 11.26 14.26 -7.88
N SER A 326 11.56 15.56 -7.88
CA SER A 326 10.78 16.55 -8.64
C SER A 326 10.66 16.13 -10.10
N ALA A 327 9.49 16.32 -10.70
CA ALA A 327 9.28 16.05 -12.12
C ALA A 327 10.20 16.88 -13.05
N ASP A 328 10.78 17.98 -12.55
CA ASP A 328 11.68 18.87 -13.30
C ASP A 328 13.15 18.42 -13.28
N ASN A 329 13.49 17.29 -12.65
CA ASN A 329 14.89 16.88 -12.47
C ASN A 329 15.55 16.36 -13.74
N TYR A 330 14.77 15.69 -14.60
CA TYR A 330 15.29 15.05 -15.82
C TYR A 330 14.35 15.29 -16.99
N ASP A 331 14.95 15.51 -18.19
CA ASP A 331 14.19 15.69 -19.43
C ASP A 331 13.74 14.37 -20.05
N TYR A 332 14.37 13.24 -19.67
CA TYR A 332 14.14 11.93 -20.29
C TYR A 332 14.19 10.81 -19.28
N ASN A 333 13.30 9.85 -19.47
CA ASN A 333 13.32 8.56 -18.78
C ASN A 333 13.72 7.45 -19.75
N TYR A 334 14.76 6.70 -19.40
CA TYR A 334 15.22 5.55 -20.17
C TYR A 334 14.99 4.29 -19.37
N GLN A 335 14.04 3.47 -19.79
CA GLN A 335 13.77 2.18 -19.17
C GLN A 335 14.30 1.05 -20.05
N TYR A 336 14.96 0.08 -19.42
CA TYR A 336 15.57 -1.05 -20.12
C TYR A 336 14.64 -2.23 -20.25
N ASP A 337 13.83 -2.50 -19.25
CA ASP A 337 12.87 -3.60 -19.17
C ASP A 337 11.55 -3.07 -18.60
N GLY A 338 10.76 -2.44 -19.43
CA GLY A 338 9.43 -1.99 -19.05
C GLY A 338 8.52 -3.20 -18.85
N GLY A 339 8.12 -3.45 -17.64
CA GLY A 339 7.04 -4.35 -17.26
C GLY A 339 7.09 -5.77 -17.87
N GLU A 340 7.69 -6.69 -17.16
CA GLU A 340 7.43 -8.11 -17.41
C GLU A 340 5.94 -8.39 -17.18
N ASP A 341 5.26 -8.90 -18.21
CA ASP A 341 3.94 -9.50 -18.04
C ASP A 341 4.06 -10.74 -17.14
N VAL A 342 3.35 -10.73 -16.04
CA VAL A 342 3.38 -11.80 -15.01
C VAL A 342 2.80 -13.14 -15.55
N GLY A 343 2.42 -13.21 -16.79
CA GLY A 343 1.79 -14.40 -17.37
C GLY A 343 2.52 -15.07 -18.54
N ASN A 344 3.16 -14.31 -19.42
CA ASN A 344 3.89 -14.83 -20.58
C ASN A 344 4.81 -13.75 -21.15
N VAL A 345 6.01 -13.72 -20.63
CA VAL A 345 7.02 -12.77 -21.06
C VAL A 345 7.44 -13.05 -22.49
N VAL A 346 7.08 -12.18 -23.38
CA VAL A 346 7.85 -11.97 -24.60
C VAL A 346 8.72 -10.76 -24.34
N LEU A 347 9.96 -10.98 -23.94
CA LEU A 347 10.98 -9.95 -23.93
C LEU A 347 11.07 -9.39 -25.36
N ARG A 348 10.53 -8.20 -25.56
CA ARG A 348 10.76 -7.47 -26.80
C ARG A 348 12.03 -6.67 -26.62
N ASP A 349 13.07 -7.13 -27.29
CA ASP A 349 14.35 -6.46 -27.40
C ASP A 349 14.13 -5.02 -27.93
N ARG A 350 14.41 -4.03 -27.09
CA ARG A 350 14.36 -2.63 -27.51
C ARG A 350 15.57 -2.32 -28.36
N LYS A 351 15.36 -2.16 -29.64
CA LYS A 351 16.38 -1.72 -30.61
C LYS A 351 16.51 -0.20 -30.73
N HIS A 352 16.15 0.55 -29.73
CA HIS A 352 16.21 2.02 -29.81
C HIS A 352 16.91 2.66 -28.62
N LEU A 353 18.20 2.34 -28.49
CA LEU A 353 19.17 3.23 -27.91
C LEU A 353 20.15 3.59 -29.00
N SER A 354 19.87 4.66 -29.72
CA SER A 354 20.85 5.30 -30.62
C SER A 354 20.64 6.81 -30.58
#